data_af1688e08b62d4bbcb29a4a55c93097c
#
_entry.id   af1688e08b62d4bbcb29a4a55c93097c
#
_cell.length_a   1.000
_cell.length_b   1.000
_cell.length_c   1.000
_cell.angle_alpha   90.00
_cell.angle_beta   90.00
_cell.angle_gamma   90.00
#
_symmetry.space_group_name_H-M   'P 1'
#
loop_
_entity.id
_entity.type
_entity.pdbx_description
1 polymer ?
#
loop_
_entity_poly.entity_id
_entity_poly.type
_entity_poly.pdbx_seq_one_letter_code
_entity_poly.pdbx_strand_id
1 'polypeptide(L)'
;MDDLGIELAPGQTAEINLALEPRLIEIAAALKRGFVLTVDYGRTAQDLYDPEARLRGTLVTYHQHVQTDAPLTLIGRQDITAQVDFTSVASAGEKAGLNTLGLVTQRDFLSNLGLDRLHQQLAGQSLTPRQMQANRAGIKELVRPGGLGEFKVLVQGKNVGSP
;
A
#
# COMPACT_ATOMS: atom_id res chain seq x y z
N MET A 1 -19.27 -4.73 1.75
CA MET A 1 -19.13 -5.06 0.34
C MET A 1 -20.27 -4.47 -0.48
N ASP A 2 -21.46 -4.38 0.06
CA ASP A 2 -22.62 -3.80 -0.65
C ASP A 2 -22.35 -2.37 -1.15
N ASP A 3 -21.68 -1.54 -0.36
CA ASP A 3 -21.32 -0.16 -0.73
C ASP A 3 -20.35 -0.07 -1.94
N LEU A 4 -19.64 -1.15 -2.27
CA LEU A 4 -18.66 -1.20 -3.37
C LEU A 4 -19.18 -1.95 -4.60
N GLY A 5 -20.38 -2.53 -4.55
CA GLY A 5 -20.95 -3.35 -5.62
C GLY A 5 -20.14 -4.64 -5.89
N ILE A 6 -19.43 -5.14 -4.89
CA ILE A 6 -18.61 -6.37 -4.99
C ILE A 6 -19.43 -7.55 -4.48
N GLU A 7 -19.62 -8.54 -5.33
CA GLU A 7 -20.21 -9.84 -4.98
C GLU A 7 -19.14 -10.92 -5.08
N LEU A 8 -19.01 -11.72 -4.01
CA LEU A 8 -18.10 -12.86 -4.01
C LEU A 8 -18.75 -14.06 -4.72
N ALA A 9 -17.96 -14.78 -5.49
CA ALA A 9 -18.40 -16.02 -6.11
C ALA A 9 -18.65 -17.13 -5.07
N PRO A 10 -19.51 -18.12 -5.35
CA PRO A 10 -19.70 -19.26 -4.47
C PRO A 10 -18.37 -19.98 -4.17
N GLY A 11 -18.04 -20.13 -2.87
CA GLY A 11 -16.79 -20.74 -2.41
C GLY A 11 -15.57 -19.84 -2.42
N GLN A 12 -15.71 -18.57 -2.81
CA GLN A 12 -14.63 -17.58 -2.72
C GLN A 12 -14.38 -17.17 -1.26
N THR A 13 -13.11 -17.05 -0.91
CA THR A 13 -12.66 -16.50 0.39
C THR A 13 -12.05 -15.13 0.15
N ALA A 14 -12.29 -14.17 1.06
CA ALA A 14 -11.71 -12.84 1.01
C ALA A 14 -11.40 -12.31 2.42
N GLU A 15 -10.39 -11.48 2.54
CA GLU A 15 -10.00 -10.80 3.77
C GLU A 15 -10.68 -9.43 3.83
N ILE A 16 -11.27 -9.10 4.99
CA ILE A 16 -11.91 -7.80 5.24
C ILE A 16 -11.35 -7.21 6.53
N ASN A 17 -10.82 -5.99 6.45
CA ASN A 17 -10.32 -5.26 7.62
C ASN A 17 -11.47 -4.55 8.34
N LEU A 18 -12.01 -5.18 9.40
CA LEU A 18 -13.09 -4.63 10.19
C LEU A 18 -12.68 -3.41 11.03
N ALA A 19 -11.39 -3.18 11.25
CA ALA A 19 -10.88 -2.04 12.01
C ALA A 19 -10.57 -0.81 11.13
N LEU A 20 -10.80 -0.88 9.82
CA LEU A 20 -10.40 0.15 8.87
C LEU A 20 -11.08 1.49 9.12
N GLU A 21 -12.42 1.51 9.17
CA GLU A 21 -13.19 2.76 9.37
C GLU A 21 -12.86 3.45 10.71
N PRO A 22 -12.90 2.77 11.89
CA PRO A 22 -12.48 3.38 13.14
C PRO A 22 -11.08 3.98 13.08
N ARG A 23 -10.13 3.30 12.41
CA ARG A 23 -8.76 3.77 12.30
C ARG A 23 -8.63 5.02 11.43
N LEU A 24 -9.34 5.08 10.31
CA LEU A 24 -9.34 6.27 9.45
C LEU A 24 -10.00 7.47 10.15
N ILE A 25 -11.04 7.26 10.94
CA ILE A 25 -11.66 8.30 11.78
C ILE A 25 -10.63 8.88 12.78
N GLU A 26 -9.89 8.03 13.49
CA GLU A 26 -8.83 8.45 14.43
C GLU A 26 -7.75 9.28 13.73
N ILE A 27 -7.25 8.78 12.58
CA ILE A 27 -6.22 9.47 11.79
C ILE A 27 -6.73 10.82 11.31
N ALA A 28 -7.93 10.86 10.75
CA ALA A 28 -8.54 12.10 10.26
C ALA A 28 -8.79 13.10 11.40
N ALA A 29 -9.20 12.65 12.60
CA ALA A 29 -9.39 13.50 13.76
C ALA A 29 -8.09 14.13 14.26
N ALA A 30 -6.97 13.40 14.19
CA ALA A 30 -5.66 13.91 14.58
C ALA A 30 -5.12 14.99 13.63
N LEU A 31 -5.60 15.04 12.38
CA LEU A 31 -5.12 15.95 11.34
C LEU A 31 -6.05 17.16 11.22
N LYS A 32 -5.53 18.36 11.48
CA LYS A 32 -6.28 19.63 11.23
C LYS A 32 -6.21 20.03 9.76
N ARG A 33 -5.02 19.95 9.16
CA ARG A 33 -4.73 20.24 7.75
C ARG A 33 -3.49 19.46 7.32
N GLY A 34 -3.51 18.86 6.14
CA GLY A 34 -2.35 18.14 5.59
C GLY A 34 -2.76 16.92 4.79
N PHE A 35 -1.83 16.00 4.65
CA PHE A 35 -1.98 14.81 3.83
C PHE A 35 -1.85 13.54 4.68
N VAL A 36 -2.59 12.51 4.29
CA VAL A 36 -2.42 11.12 4.74
C VAL A 36 -1.90 10.34 3.55
N LEU A 37 -0.76 9.69 3.71
CA LEU A 37 -0.19 8.79 2.71
C LEU A 37 -0.30 7.36 3.25
N THR A 38 -1.01 6.52 2.52
CA THR A 38 -1.06 5.08 2.77
C THR A 38 -0.23 4.38 1.71
N VAL A 39 0.83 3.70 2.15
CA VAL A 39 1.76 3.00 1.25
C VAL A 39 1.81 1.53 1.65
N ASP A 40 1.38 0.66 0.76
CA ASP A 40 1.39 -0.79 1.02
C ASP A 40 1.22 -1.59 -0.28
N TYR A 41 1.39 -2.91 -0.19
CA TYR A 41 1.00 -3.80 -1.27
C TYR A 41 -0.50 -4.12 -1.20
N GLY A 42 -1.16 -3.95 -2.33
CA GLY A 42 -2.61 -4.10 -2.42
C GLY A 42 -3.13 -3.76 -3.80
N ARG A 43 -4.45 -3.73 -3.90
CA ARG A 43 -5.16 -3.52 -5.16
C ARG A 43 -6.44 -2.71 -4.95
N THR A 44 -7.09 -2.35 -6.05
CA THR A 44 -8.48 -1.91 -6.01
C THR A 44 -9.38 -3.08 -5.63
N ALA A 45 -10.56 -2.82 -5.10
CA ALA A 45 -11.52 -3.86 -4.74
C ALA A 45 -11.86 -4.77 -5.94
N GLN A 46 -12.01 -4.18 -7.13
CA GLN A 46 -12.30 -4.92 -8.35
C GLN A 46 -11.22 -5.96 -8.66
N ASP A 47 -9.94 -5.59 -8.57
CA ASP A 47 -8.83 -6.51 -8.82
C ASP A 47 -8.58 -7.47 -7.66
N LEU A 48 -8.87 -7.03 -6.41
CA LEU A 48 -8.61 -7.81 -5.21
C LEU A 48 -9.61 -8.95 -5.04
N TYR A 49 -10.86 -8.71 -5.40
CA TYR A 49 -11.95 -9.66 -5.25
C TYR A 49 -12.35 -10.35 -6.56
N ASP A 50 -11.53 -10.25 -7.60
CA ASP A 50 -11.73 -10.98 -8.86
C ASP A 50 -11.72 -12.50 -8.60
N PRO A 51 -12.85 -13.22 -8.79
CA PRO A 51 -12.95 -14.64 -8.49
C PRO A 51 -12.09 -15.52 -9.40
N GLU A 52 -11.81 -15.10 -10.62
CA GLU A 52 -10.96 -15.85 -11.55
C GLU A 52 -9.50 -15.83 -11.10
N ALA A 53 -9.04 -14.71 -10.56
CA ALA A 53 -7.67 -14.54 -10.11
C ALA A 53 -7.47 -14.91 -8.62
N ARG A 54 -8.52 -14.78 -7.76
CA ARG A 54 -8.39 -14.84 -6.29
C ARG A 54 -9.54 -15.56 -5.59
N LEU A 55 -9.79 -16.80 -6.00
CA LEU A 55 -10.82 -17.62 -5.36
C LEU A 55 -10.51 -17.90 -3.86
N ARG A 56 -9.23 -17.92 -3.46
CA ARG A 56 -8.77 -18.20 -2.09
C ARG A 56 -8.30 -17.00 -1.30
N GLY A 57 -8.64 -15.78 -1.76
CA GLY A 57 -8.15 -14.54 -1.13
C GLY A 57 -6.66 -14.28 -1.36
N THR A 58 -6.05 -13.54 -0.46
CA THR A 58 -4.65 -13.09 -0.55
C THR A 58 -3.84 -13.37 0.70
N LEU A 59 -4.44 -14.01 1.71
CA LEU A 59 -3.78 -14.32 2.97
C LEU A 59 -2.65 -15.33 2.75
N VAL A 60 -1.46 -14.93 3.16
CA VAL A 60 -0.25 -15.76 3.14
C VAL A 60 0.53 -15.58 4.43
N THR A 61 1.42 -16.51 4.71
CA THR A 61 2.29 -16.44 5.87
C THR A 61 3.76 -16.56 5.47
N TYR A 62 4.64 -15.93 6.26
CA TYR A 62 6.08 -15.97 6.04
C TYR A 62 6.79 -16.42 7.31
N HIS A 63 7.63 -17.44 7.16
CA HIS A 63 8.57 -17.87 8.18
C HIS A 63 9.95 -18.06 7.55
N GLN A 64 10.97 -17.36 8.08
CA GLN A 64 12.34 -17.40 7.56
C GLN A 64 12.42 -17.20 6.02
N HIS A 65 11.66 -16.23 5.51
CA HIS A 65 11.53 -15.89 4.08
C HIS A 65 10.85 -16.97 3.21
N VAL A 66 10.29 -18.01 3.80
CA VAL A 66 9.48 -19.00 3.09
C VAL A 66 8.01 -18.65 3.23
N GLN A 67 7.33 -18.51 2.08
CA GLN A 67 5.89 -18.26 2.03
C GLN A 67 5.11 -19.57 2.14
N THR A 68 4.04 -19.55 2.94
CA THR A 68 3.05 -20.64 3.02
C THR A 68 1.62 -20.07 3.11
N ASP A 69 0.62 -20.94 3.00
CA ASP A 69 -0.81 -20.62 3.17
C ASP A 69 -1.40 -21.23 4.46
N ALA A 70 -0.55 -21.53 5.44
CA ALA A 70 -0.92 -22.22 6.67
C ALA A 70 -0.89 -21.30 7.90
N PRO A 71 -1.85 -20.38 8.10
CA PRO A 71 -1.82 -19.37 9.14
C PRO A 71 -1.90 -19.93 10.57
N LEU A 72 -2.41 -21.13 10.74
CA LEU A 72 -2.56 -21.79 12.04
C LEU A 72 -1.37 -22.68 12.42
N THR A 73 -0.35 -22.77 11.57
CA THR A 73 0.94 -23.39 11.90
C THR A 73 1.91 -22.34 12.46
N LEU A 74 2.91 -22.77 13.22
CA LEU A 74 3.94 -21.87 13.78
C LEU A 74 3.38 -20.61 14.46
N ILE A 75 2.27 -20.74 15.20
CA ILE A 75 1.57 -19.63 15.85
C ILE A 75 2.56 -18.80 16.68
N GLY A 76 2.56 -17.48 16.46
CA GLY A 76 3.47 -16.53 17.10
C GLY A 76 4.92 -16.57 16.58
N ARG A 77 5.20 -17.35 15.51
CA ARG A 77 6.55 -17.51 14.94
C ARG A 77 6.60 -17.27 13.42
N GLN A 78 5.52 -16.80 12.84
CA GLN A 78 5.41 -16.44 11.42
C GLN A 78 4.64 -15.13 11.27
N ASP A 79 4.90 -14.40 10.21
CA ASP A 79 4.13 -13.24 9.82
C ASP A 79 2.89 -13.69 9.04
N ILE A 80 1.73 -13.13 9.36
CA ILE A 80 0.49 -13.35 8.62
C ILE A 80 0.17 -12.06 7.90
N THR A 81 -0.06 -12.13 6.61
CA THR A 81 -0.27 -10.95 5.77
C THR A 81 -1.35 -11.18 4.72
N ALA A 82 -2.04 -10.10 4.33
CA ALA A 82 -2.99 -10.05 3.23
C ALA A 82 -2.82 -8.73 2.47
N GLN A 83 -3.30 -8.68 1.23
CA GLN A 83 -3.23 -7.45 0.43
C GLN A 83 -4.26 -6.42 0.91
N VAL A 84 -3.89 -5.14 0.80
CA VAL A 84 -4.76 -4.02 1.17
C VAL A 84 -5.79 -3.76 0.07
N ASP A 85 -7.06 -3.61 0.45
CA ASP A 85 -8.11 -3.06 -0.40
C ASP A 85 -8.06 -1.52 -0.38
N PHE A 86 -7.41 -0.93 -1.38
CA PHE A 86 -7.27 0.52 -1.47
C PHE A 86 -8.57 1.25 -1.79
N THR A 87 -9.56 0.58 -2.38
CA THR A 87 -10.89 1.16 -2.59
C THR A 87 -11.59 1.37 -1.24
N SER A 88 -11.53 0.38 -0.37
CA SER A 88 -12.07 0.50 0.99
C SER A 88 -11.31 1.55 1.82
N VAL A 89 -9.97 1.64 1.70
CA VAL A 89 -9.19 2.67 2.39
C VAL A 89 -9.60 4.07 1.92
N ALA A 90 -9.72 4.28 0.61
CA ALA A 90 -10.15 5.56 0.04
C ALA A 90 -11.55 5.94 0.55
N SER A 91 -12.53 5.05 0.44
CA SER A 91 -13.91 5.26 0.90
C SER A 91 -13.99 5.55 2.40
N ALA A 92 -13.29 4.79 3.23
CA ALA A 92 -13.26 5.01 4.67
C ALA A 92 -12.63 6.37 5.03
N GLY A 93 -11.58 6.78 4.33
CA GLY A 93 -10.99 8.11 4.49
C GLY A 93 -11.96 9.23 4.11
N GLU A 94 -12.69 9.09 3.00
CA GLU A 94 -13.70 10.06 2.57
C GLU A 94 -14.85 10.17 3.57
N LYS A 95 -15.36 9.07 4.08
CA LYS A 95 -16.34 9.04 5.17
C LYS A 95 -15.81 9.76 6.44
N ALA A 96 -14.50 9.70 6.69
CA ALA A 96 -13.84 10.37 7.81
C ALA A 96 -13.51 11.86 7.54
N GLY A 97 -13.87 12.40 6.36
CA GLY A 97 -13.66 13.80 5.99
C GLY A 97 -12.31 14.10 5.34
N LEU A 98 -11.65 13.09 4.79
CA LEU A 98 -10.50 13.25 3.89
C LEU A 98 -10.99 13.31 2.43
N ASN A 99 -10.21 13.95 1.55
CA ASN A 99 -10.45 13.93 0.11
C ASN A 99 -9.38 13.06 -0.56
N THR A 100 -9.80 12.07 -1.35
CA THR A 100 -8.87 11.26 -2.14
C THR A 100 -8.30 12.11 -3.29
N LEU A 101 -6.98 12.26 -3.33
CA LEU A 101 -6.25 13.03 -4.32
C LEU A 101 -5.65 12.16 -5.41
N GLY A 102 -5.36 10.90 -5.12
CA GLY A 102 -4.86 9.96 -6.12
C GLY A 102 -4.43 8.62 -5.52
N LEU A 103 -4.45 7.60 -6.37
CA LEU A 103 -3.93 6.26 -6.11
C LEU A 103 -3.01 5.90 -7.28
N VAL A 104 -1.72 5.74 -7.00
CA VAL A 104 -0.69 5.45 -8.01
C VAL A 104 0.26 4.37 -7.51
N THR A 105 1.17 3.90 -8.38
CA THR A 105 2.26 3.03 -7.91
C THR A 105 3.33 3.84 -7.18
N GLN A 106 4.07 3.21 -6.27
CA GLN A 106 5.20 3.84 -5.58
C GLN A 106 6.24 4.34 -6.58
N ARG A 107 6.50 3.59 -7.63
CA ARG A 107 7.39 4.01 -8.71
C ARG A 107 6.94 5.34 -9.33
N ASP A 108 5.68 5.44 -9.74
CA ASP A 108 5.14 6.64 -10.38
C ASP A 108 5.12 7.82 -9.40
N PHE A 109 4.71 7.56 -8.15
CA PHE A 109 4.71 8.57 -7.09
C PHE A 109 6.11 9.16 -6.88
N LEU A 110 7.12 8.33 -6.69
CA LEU A 110 8.49 8.77 -6.46
C LEU A 110 9.10 9.45 -7.70
N SER A 111 8.80 8.94 -8.90
CA SER A 111 9.25 9.56 -10.15
C SER A 111 8.67 10.97 -10.33
N ASN A 112 7.37 11.14 -10.06
CA ASN A 112 6.70 12.44 -10.13
C ASN A 112 7.20 13.44 -9.07
N LEU A 113 7.67 12.94 -7.92
CA LEU A 113 8.33 13.76 -6.90
C LEU A 113 9.78 14.15 -7.26
N GLY A 114 10.29 13.69 -8.40
CA GLY A 114 11.62 14.03 -8.90
C GLY A 114 12.73 13.15 -8.32
N LEU A 115 12.47 11.85 -8.13
CA LEU A 115 13.47 10.88 -7.67
C LEU A 115 14.76 10.93 -8.49
N ASP A 116 14.68 11.11 -9.81
CA ASP A 116 15.85 11.20 -10.68
C ASP A 116 16.74 12.41 -10.32
N ARG A 117 16.14 13.55 -9.99
CA ARG A 117 16.88 14.72 -9.55
C ARG A 117 17.54 14.49 -8.19
N LEU A 118 16.84 13.85 -7.25
CA LEU A 118 17.44 13.47 -5.96
C LEU A 118 18.60 12.50 -6.15
N HIS A 119 18.46 11.54 -7.05
CA HIS A 119 19.53 10.60 -7.39
C HIS A 119 20.77 11.30 -7.97
N GLN A 120 20.56 12.29 -8.83
CA GLN A 120 21.68 13.10 -9.38
C GLN A 120 22.35 13.94 -8.28
N GLN A 121 21.60 14.49 -7.34
CA GLN A 121 22.15 15.26 -6.22
C GLN A 121 23.02 14.43 -5.29
N LEU A 122 22.79 13.10 -5.18
CA LEU A 122 23.67 12.21 -4.43
C LEU A 122 25.12 12.20 -4.97
N ALA A 123 25.32 12.42 -6.26
CA ALA A 123 26.66 12.49 -6.83
C ALA A 123 27.50 13.67 -6.33
N GLY A 124 26.84 14.75 -5.87
CA GLY A 124 27.49 15.91 -5.27
C GLY A 124 27.71 15.84 -3.76
N GLN A 125 27.28 14.74 -3.11
CA GLN A 125 27.47 14.55 -1.67
C GLN A 125 28.83 13.90 -1.36
N SER A 126 29.42 14.25 -0.22
CA SER A 126 30.67 13.65 0.28
C SER A 126 30.41 12.24 0.85
N LEU A 127 30.02 11.29 -0.03
CA LEU A 127 29.74 9.91 0.32
C LEU A 127 30.93 9.00 -0.01
N THR A 128 31.16 8.01 0.84
CA THR A 128 32.11 6.94 0.54
C THR A 128 31.59 6.10 -0.64
N PRO A 129 32.46 5.40 -1.41
CA PRO A 129 32.03 4.53 -2.51
C PRO A 129 30.98 3.49 -2.07
N ARG A 130 31.12 2.94 -0.86
CA ARG A 130 30.18 1.97 -0.30
C ARG A 130 28.80 2.59 -0.05
N GLN A 131 28.75 3.78 0.54
CA GLN A 131 27.50 4.53 0.76
C GLN A 131 26.83 4.90 -0.57
N MET A 132 27.61 5.35 -1.55
CA MET A 132 27.09 5.66 -2.89
C MET A 132 26.46 4.44 -3.55
N GLN A 133 27.12 3.29 -3.49
CA GLN A 133 26.61 2.04 -4.03
C GLN A 133 25.31 1.59 -3.29
N ALA A 134 25.30 1.65 -1.97
CA ALA A 134 24.12 1.30 -1.16
C ALA A 134 22.91 2.19 -1.49
N ASN A 135 23.12 3.51 -1.58
CA ASN A 135 22.05 4.44 -1.95
C ASN A 135 21.49 4.18 -3.35
N ARG A 136 22.36 3.94 -4.33
CA ARG A 136 21.94 3.58 -5.70
C ARG A 136 21.14 2.28 -5.74
N ALA A 137 21.57 1.27 -4.98
CA ALA A 137 20.85 0.00 -4.88
C ALA A 137 19.48 0.19 -4.21
N GLY A 138 19.42 0.96 -3.11
CA GLY A 138 18.17 1.29 -2.42
C GLY A 138 17.18 2.03 -3.32
N ILE A 139 17.62 3.05 -4.06
CA ILE A 139 16.77 3.79 -5.00
C ILE A 139 16.20 2.86 -6.07
N LYS A 140 17.04 1.99 -6.67
CA LYS A 140 16.58 1.00 -7.65
C LYS A 140 15.52 0.07 -7.07
N GLU A 141 15.71 -0.38 -5.82
CA GLU A 141 14.77 -1.28 -5.16
C GLU A 141 13.42 -0.62 -4.90
N LEU A 142 13.40 0.67 -4.50
CA LEU A 142 12.17 1.44 -4.27
C LEU A 142 11.28 1.54 -5.50
N VAL A 143 11.86 1.53 -6.71
CA VAL A 143 11.10 1.67 -7.96
C VAL A 143 11.11 0.39 -8.80
N ARG A 144 11.60 -0.72 -8.26
CA ARG A 144 11.76 -1.98 -8.99
C ARG A 144 10.41 -2.52 -9.46
N PRO A 145 10.23 -2.79 -10.78
CA PRO A 145 9.06 -3.50 -11.30
C PRO A 145 8.95 -4.89 -10.67
N GLY A 146 7.73 -5.31 -10.33
CA GLY A 146 7.48 -6.59 -9.66
C GLY A 146 7.99 -6.66 -8.21
N GLY A 147 8.39 -5.54 -7.62
CA GLY A 147 8.86 -5.42 -6.24
C GLY A 147 8.25 -4.21 -5.55
N LEU A 148 9.05 -3.47 -4.76
CA LEU A 148 8.57 -2.30 -4.02
C LEU A 148 7.95 -1.23 -4.92
N GLY A 149 8.38 -1.12 -6.18
CA GLY A 149 7.82 -0.16 -7.13
C GLY A 149 6.34 -0.39 -7.47
N GLU A 150 5.80 -1.60 -7.22
CA GLU A 150 4.39 -1.92 -7.46
C GLU A 150 3.49 -1.64 -6.24
N PHE A 151 4.06 -1.30 -5.08
CA PHE A 151 3.27 -0.86 -3.93
C PHE A 151 2.36 0.29 -4.37
N LYS A 152 1.20 0.37 -3.77
CA LYS A 152 0.27 1.47 -4.01
C LYS A 152 0.54 2.61 -3.04
N VAL A 153 0.40 3.82 -3.53
CA VAL A 153 0.44 5.05 -2.74
C VAL A 153 -0.90 5.73 -2.91
N LEU A 154 -1.72 5.70 -1.88
CA LEU A 154 -2.95 6.47 -1.78
C LEU A 154 -2.64 7.77 -1.06
N VAL A 155 -2.97 8.89 -1.70
CA VAL A 155 -2.84 10.23 -1.12
C VAL A 155 -4.22 10.77 -0.82
N GLN A 156 -4.49 11.10 0.44
CA GLN A 156 -5.71 11.76 0.86
C GLN A 156 -5.37 13.08 1.56
N GLY A 157 -6.18 14.10 1.36
CA GLY A 157 -5.96 15.44 1.91
C GLY A 157 -7.06 15.85 2.86
N LYS A 158 -6.72 16.62 3.91
CA LYS A 158 -7.68 17.31 4.78
C LYS A 158 -7.42 18.80 4.75
N ASN A 159 -8.44 19.59 4.38
CA ASN A 159 -8.38 21.05 4.31
C ASN A 159 -7.19 21.56 3.47
N VAL A 160 -6.78 20.82 2.46
CA VAL A 160 -5.77 21.21 1.47
C VAL A 160 -6.50 21.56 0.16
N GLY A 161 -5.98 22.56 -0.58
CA GLY A 161 -6.48 22.84 -1.94
C GLY A 161 -6.22 21.65 -2.86
N SER A 162 -6.95 21.60 -3.97
CA SER A 162 -6.62 20.66 -5.06
C SER A 162 -5.18 20.96 -5.53
N PRO A 163 -4.41 19.93 -5.85
CA PRO A 163 -3.06 20.10 -6.39
C PRO A 163 -3.06 20.84 -7.71
#